data_a37389f65a1e8466089cf168a0da2cc2
#
_entry.id   a37389f65a1e8466089cf168a0da2cc2
#
_cell.length_a   1.000
_cell.length_b   1.000
_cell.length_c   1.000
_cell.angle_alpha   90.00
_cell.angle_beta   90.00
_cell.angle_gamma   90.00
#
_symmetry.space_group_name_H-M   'P 1'
#
loop_
_entity.id
_entity.type
_entity.pdbx_description
1 polymer ?
#
loop_
_entity_poly.entity_id
_entity_poly.type
_entity_poly.pdbx_seq_one_letter_code
_entity_poly.pdbx_strand_id
1 'polypeptide(L)'
;KVKRTYGTSNFVQYITLTEGGQDDRIDIRNEIDWNERNTLLKAEFPMNVSNEIATYDLGIGYIGRGSNTDNKYEVVAQQWADITSADGSYGISVMNDSKYGWDKPDNHTLRLTLLNTPAVGKDPNMAHQEHLDMGHHTFSYSIYGHKSDIAEAGTAWKAEAFNQPLLSFTTPKHAGTLGRKLSFVKTNMPGIAIKAVKKAEDGKSYIVRVNEIYGKDFENAEIIFASAVESACEVNGIEEYVGETKYEGDKIVFSGTAFQP
;
A
#
# COMPACT_ATOMS: atom_id res chain seq x y z
N LYS A 1 -3.23 10.33 22.44
CA LYS A 1 -4.31 9.35 22.67
C LYS A 1 -5.64 10.07 22.80
N VAL A 2 -6.60 9.72 21.97
CA VAL A 2 -7.97 10.26 21.98
C VAL A 2 -8.93 9.12 22.31
N LYS A 3 -9.91 9.39 23.18
CA LYS A 3 -11.00 8.44 23.48
C LYS A 3 -12.34 9.08 23.13
N ARG A 4 -13.21 8.30 22.50
CA ARG A 4 -14.57 8.72 22.12
C ARG A 4 -15.55 7.57 22.34
N THR A 5 -16.82 7.90 22.44
CA THR A 5 -17.93 6.93 22.48
C THR A 5 -18.98 7.32 21.44
N TYR A 6 -19.64 6.34 20.89
CA TYR A 6 -20.83 6.50 20.05
C TYR A 6 -21.79 5.35 20.35
N GLY A 7 -23.01 5.67 20.76
CA GLY A 7 -23.94 4.64 21.22
C GLY A 7 -23.34 3.79 22.34
N THR A 8 -23.21 2.51 22.09
CA THR A 8 -22.58 1.53 22.99
C THR A 8 -21.14 1.17 22.61
N SER A 9 -20.62 1.80 21.55
CA SER A 9 -19.28 1.56 21.03
C SER A 9 -18.22 2.49 21.64
N ASN A 10 -17.00 1.99 21.78
CA ASN A 10 -15.86 2.73 22.31
C ASN A 10 -14.76 2.83 21.27
N PHE A 11 -14.14 3.99 21.19
CA PHE A 11 -13.05 4.30 20.26
C PHE A 11 -11.84 4.79 21.02
N VAL A 12 -10.68 4.23 20.73
CA VAL A 12 -9.39 4.73 21.18
C VAL A 12 -8.49 4.93 19.96
N GLN A 13 -8.01 6.16 19.78
CA GLN A 13 -7.07 6.51 18.73
C GLN A 13 -5.73 6.90 19.33
N TYR A 14 -4.66 6.33 18.81
CA TYR A 14 -3.29 6.72 19.09
C TYR A 14 -2.75 7.44 17.87
N ILE A 15 -2.57 8.75 18.01
CA ILE A 15 -2.04 9.61 16.96
C ILE A 15 -0.56 9.79 17.24
N THR A 16 0.28 9.43 16.28
CA THR A 16 1.74 9.47 16.40
C THR A 16 2.32 10.31 15.26
N LEU A 17 3.22 11.19 15.62
CA LEU A 17 4.12 11.91 14.71
C LEU A 17 5.54 11.54 15.10
N THR A 18 6.32 11.00 14.15
CA THR A 18 7.68 10.58 14.40
C THR A 18 8.61 11.80 14.46
N GLU A 19 9.38 11.92 15.53
CA GLU A 19 10.41 12.96 15.68
C GLU A 19 11.59 12.68 14.75
N GLY A 20 12.18 13.73 14.16
CA GLY A 20 13.41 13.61 13.36
C GLY A 20 13.24 13.68 11.86
N GLY A 21 12.05 13.92 11.33
CA GLY A 21 11.81 14.38 9.96
C GLY A 21 12.09 13.36 8.83
N GLN A 22 12.21 12.09 9.14
CA GLN A 22 12.36 11.05 8.11
C GLN A 22 11.03 10.48 7.62
N ASP A 23 9.98 10.58 8.43
CA ASP A 23 8.62 10.21 8.08
C ASP A 23 7.70 11.43 8.23
N ASP A 24 7.36 12.06 7.11
CA ASP A 24 6.48 13.24 7.04
C ASP A 24 5.00 12.84 7.11
N ARG A 25 4.67 11.80 7.88
CA ARG A 25 3.32 11.26 8.00
C ARG A 25 2.83 11.24 9.44
N ILE A 26 1.52 11.27 9.59
CA ILE A 26 0.82 11.13 10.87
C ILE A 26 0.17 9.76 10.89
N ASP A 27 0.63 8.88 11.77
CA ASP A 27 0.07 7.55 11.95
C ASP A 27 -1.06 7.55 12.98
N ILE A 28 -2.19 6.94 12.65
CA ILE A 28 -3.38 6.84 13.51
C ILE A 28 -3.74 5.36 13.68
N ARG A 29 -3.39 4.78 14.82
CA ARG A 29 -3.81 3.44 15.21
C ARG A 29 -5.13 3.52 15.96
N ASN A 30 -6.08 2.70 15.57
CA ASN A 30 -7.42 2.64 16.12
C ASN A 30 -7.63 1.32 16.88
N GLU A 31 -8.27 1.42 18.04
CA GLU A 31 -8.84 0.31 18.79
C GLU A 31 -10.32 0.65 18.99
N ILE A 32 -11.20 -0.19 18.47
CA ILE A 32 -12.65 0.05 18.46
C ILE A 32 -13.37 -1.19 18.98
N ASP A 33 -14.17 -0.98 20.03
CA ASP A 33 -15.19 -1.97 20.46
C ASP A 33 -16.51 -1.57 19.80
N TRP A 34 -16.82 -2.22 18.65
CA TRP A 34 -17.97 -1.88 17.82
C TRP A 34 -19.22 -2.66 18.18
N ASN A 35 -20.30 -1.96 18.51
CA ASN A 35 -21.56 -2.57 18.96
C ASN A 35 -22.81 -1.95 18.29
N GLU A 36 -22.62 -1.21 17.20
CA GLU A 36 -23.72 -0.54 16.51
C GLU A 36 -24.26 -1.40 15.37
N ARG A 37 -25.60 -1.45 15.23
CA ARG A 37 -26.30 -2.13 14.13
C ARG A 37 -26.75 -1.11 13.09
N ASN A 38 -26.94 -1.58 11.84
CA ASN A 38 -27.41 -0.75 10.72
C ASN A 38 -26.56 0.52 10.52
N THR A 39 -25.25 0.41 10.72
CA THR A 39 -24.34 1.55 10.74
C THR A 39 -23.10 1.29 9.91
N LEU A 40 -22.76 2.26 9.08
CA LEU A 40 -21.50 2.32 8.31
C LEU A 40 -20.59 3.36 8.95
N LEU A 41 -19.44 2.92 9.45
CA LEU A 41 -18.43 3.81 10.02
C LEU A 41 -17.38 4.15 8.97
N LYS A 42 -17.14 5.43 8.75
CA LYS A 42 -16.08 5.94 7.87
C LYS A 42 -15.16 6.89 8.60
N ALA A 43 -13.90 6.90 8.19
CA ALA A 43 -13.00 8.01 8.46
C ALA A 43 -13.09 9.00 7.29
N GLU A 44 -13.31 10.27 7.60
CA GLU A 44 -13.40 11.35 6.62
C GLU A 44 -12.16 12.25 6.74
N PHE A 45 -11.55 12.54 5.59
CA PHE A 45 -10.33 13.34 5.46
C PHE A 45 -10.61 14.53 4.56
N PRO A 46 -11.13 15.66 5.11
CA PRO A 46 -11.20 16.92 4.39
C PRO A 46 -9.79 17.51 4.27
N MET A 47 -9.37 17.83 3.04
CA MET A 47 -8.00 18.21 2.73
C MET A 47 -7.95 19.63 2.14
N ASN A 48 -6.86 20.35 2.40
CA ASN A 48 -6.59 21.64 1.75
C ASN A 48 -5.90 21.46 0.39
N VAL A 49 -6.37 20.49 -0.38
CA VAL A 49 -5.99 20.20 -1.76
C VAL A 49 -7.24 19.85 -2.53
N SER A 50 -7.32 20.21 -3.80
CA SER A 50 -8.52 19.98 -4.61
C SER A 50 -8.15 19.43 -5.98
N ASN A 51 -8.83 18.34 -6.38
CA ASN A 51 -8.78 17.78 -7.73
C ASN A 51 -10.09 17.04 -8.02
N GLU A 52 -10.56 17.09 -9.25
CA GLU A 52 -11.70 16.28 -9.71
C GLU A 52 -11.40 14.79 -9.64
N ILE A 53 -10.14 14.41 -9.87
CA ILE A 53 -9.65 13.03 -9.85
C ILE A 53 -8.83 12.79 -8.59
N ALA A 54 -9.11 11.70 -7.89
CA ALA A 54 -8.22 11.10 -6.90
C ALA A 54 -7.57 9.84 -7.48
N THR A 55 -6.39 9.51 -7.00
CA THR A 55 -5.63 8.32 -7.42
C THR A 55 -5.75 7.23 -6.36
N TYR A 56 -5.98 6.00 -6.81
CA TYR A 56 -6.23 4.83 -5.96
C TYR A 56 -5.30 3.68 -6.31
N ASP A 57 -4.63 3.14 -5.31
CA ASP A 57 -3.75 1.98 -5.44
C ASP A 57 -4.53 0.70 -5.79
N LEU A 58 -4.01 -0.06 -6.75
CA LEU A 58 -4.54 -1.36 -7.19
C LEU A 58 -3.61 -2.53 -6.83
N GLY A 59 -2.51 -2.27 -6.13
CA GLY A 59 -1.50 -3.26 -5.76
C GLY A 59 -0.42 -3.47 -6.83
N ILE A 60 -0.78 -3.52 -8.09
CA ILE A 60 0.14 -3.61 -9.24
C ILE A 60 0.11 -2.36 -10.13
N GLY A 61 -0.27 -1.25 -9.56
CA GLY A 61 -0.41 0.03 -10.24
C GLY A 61 -1.45 0.87 -9.54
N TYR A 62 -1.91 1.94 -10.18
CA TYR A 62 -2.93 2.82 -9.64
C TYR A 62 -3.86 3.33 -10.72
N ILE A 63 -5.01 3.86 -10.32
CA ILE A 63 -6.03 4.39 -11.24
C ILE A 63 -6.59 5.71 -10.73
N GLY A 64 -6.85 6.65 -11.65
CA GLY A 64 -7.60 7.88 -11.38
C GLY A 64 -9.10 7.64 -11.40
N ARG A 65 -9.83 8.16 -10.39
CA ARG A 65 -11.30 8.13 -10.32
C ARG A 65 -11.84 9.45 -9.83
N GLY A 66 -12.98 9.86 -10.41
CA GLY A 66 -13.71 11.07 -10.02
C GLY A 66 -14.48 10.93 -8.70
N SER A 67 -15.27 11.97 -8.40
CA SER A 67 -16.15 11.98 -7.24
C SER A 67 -17.32 11.00 -7.39
N ASN A 68 -17.99 10.72 -6.27
CA ASN A 68 -19.14 9.83 -6.18
C ASN A 68 -20.24 10.18 -7.18
N THR A 69 -20.89 9.16 -7.69
CA THR A 69 -22.10 9.27 -8.50
C THR A 69 -23.14 8.27 -8.00
N ASP A 70 -24.39 8.39 -8.43
CA ASP A 70 -25.47 7.47 -8.02
C ASP A 70 -25.16 6.00 -8.36
N ASN A 71 -24.34 5.76 -9.38
CA ASN A 71 -23.96 4.42 -9.84
C ASN A 71 -22.55 3.97 -9.40
N LYS A 72 -21.73 4.88 -8.85
CA LYS A 72 -20.35 4.63 -8.42
C LYS A 72 -20.10 5.40 -7.13
N TYR A 73 -20.64 4.87 -6.04
CA TYR A 73 -20.54 5.53 -4.75
C TYR A 73 -19.28 5.16 -4.01
N GLU A 74 -18.94 3.87 -3.97
CA GLU A 74 -17.76 3.37 -3.28
C GLU A 74 -16.87 2.59 -4.25
N VAL A 75 -15.56 2.75 -4.12
CA VAL A 75 -14.54 2.15 -4.96
C VAL A 75 -13.51 1.43 -4.11
N VAL A 76 -12.84 0.44 -4.69
CA VAL A 76 -11.79 -0.30 -4.01
C VAL A 76 -10.42 0.36 -4.24
N ALA A 77 -9.60 0.42 -3.19
CA ALA A 77 -8.16 0.61 -3.29
C ALA A 77 -7.44 -0.26 -2.28
N GLN A 78 -6.17 -0.55 -2.52
CA GLN A 78 -5.38 -1.42 -1.65
C GLN A 78 -4.77 -0.61 -0.49
N GLN A 79 -3.55 -0.16 -0.61
CA GLN A 79 -2.81 0.42 0.50
C GLN A 79 -2.95 1.93 0.65
N TRP A 80 -3.36 2.65 -0.40
CA TRP A 80 -3.45 4.11 -0.38
C TRP A 80 -4.46 4.70 -1.36
N ALA A 81 -4.90 5.90 -1.06
CA ALA A 81 -5.59 6.81 -1.98
C ALA A 81 -5.01 8.22 -1.81
N ASP A 82 -5.03 9.03 -2.87
CA ASP A 82 -4.38 10.32 -2.94
C ASP A 82 -5.23 11.37 -3.64
N ILE A 83 -5.14 12.61 -3.17
CA ILE A 83 -5.54 13.79 -3.93
C ILE A 83 -4.30 14.67 -4.11
N THR A 84 -3.78 14.74 -5.32
CA THR A 84 -2.75 15.69 -5.73
C THR A 84 -3.41 16.87 -6.44
N SER A 85 -2.95 18.10 -6.20
CA SER A 85 -3.44 19.32 -6.86
C SER A 85 -3.35 19.19 -8.38
N ALA A 86 -4.24 19.89 -9.11
CA ALA A 86 -4.31 19.79 -10.57
C ALA A 86 -3.02 20.21 -11.29
N ASP A 87 -2.22 21.06 -10.66
CA ASP A 87 -0.90 21.48 -11.17
C ASP A 87 0.25 20.56 -10.76
N GLY A 88 -0.04 19.50 -10.00
CA GLY A 88 0.94 18.52 -9.54
C GLY A 88 1.93 19.04 -8.48
N SER A 89 1.69 20.20 -7.89
CA SER A 89 2.67 20.84 -7.00
C SER A 89 2.70 20.28 -5.57
N TYR A 90 1.58 19.76 -5.09
CA TYR A 90 1.45 19.14 -3.77
C TYR A 90 0.25 18.18 -3.71
N GLY A 91 0.25 17.31 -2.73
CA GLY A 91 -0.84 16.36 -2.52
C GLY A 91 -0.90 15.85 -1.09
N ILE A 92 -1.96 15.10 -0.82
CA ILE A 92 -2.17 14.41 0.45
C ILE A 92 -2.63 12.99 0.14
N SER A 93 -1.81 12.03 0.59
CA SER A 93 -2.14 10.62 0.53
C SER A 93 -2.69 10.14 1.87
N VAL A 94 -3.66 9.25 1.83
CA VAL A 94 -4.11 8.47 2.98
C VAL A 94 -3.73 7.01 2.75
N MET A 95 -3.00 6.44 3.68
CA MET A 95 -2.55 5.05 3.66
C MET A 95 -3.33 4.25 4.69
N ASN A 96 -3.49 2.94 4.47
CA ASN A 96 -4.15 2.05 5.43
C ASN A 96 -3.51 0.66 5.43
N ASP A 97 -3.77 -0.12 6.50
CA ASP A 97 -3.24 -1.47 6.67
C ASP A 97 -4.23 -2.60 6.34
N SER A 98 -5.53 -2.31 6.27
CA SER A 98 -6.53 -3.39 6.17
C SER A 98 -7.93 -2.96 5.74
N LYS A 99 -8.09 -1.75 5.20
CA LYS A 99 -9.39 -1.21 4.77
C LYS A 99 -9.36 -0.86 3.30
N TYR A 100 -10.38 -1.31 2.53
CA TYR A 100 -10.32 -1.29 1.07
C TYR A 100 -11.45 -0.51 0.40
N GLY A 101 -12.47 -0.11 1.16
CA GLY A 101 -13.60 0.67 0.64
C GLY A 101 -13.34 2.16 0.75
N TRP A 102 -13.40 2.87 -0.38
CA TRP A 102 -13.15 4.30 -0.46
C TRP A 102 -14.25 5.02 -1.19
N ASP A 103 -14.45 6.27 -0.85
CA ASP A 103 -15.29 7.17 -1.64
C ASP A 103 -14.78 8.61 -1.59
N LYS A 104 -15.21 9.41 -2.56
CA LYS A 104 -14.81 10.79 -2.76
C LYS A 104 -16.08 11.64 -2.97
N PRO A 105 -16.64 12.25 -1.91
CA PRO A 105 -17.89 12.99 -2.00
C PRO A 105 -17.78 14.30 -2.78
N ASP A 106 -16.59 14.88 -2.82
CA ASP A 106 -16.28 16.16 -3.47
C ASP A 106 -14.80 16.22 -3.90
N ASN A 107 -14.33 17.37 -4.39
CA ASN A 107 -12.99 17.53 -4.95
C ASN A 107 -11.85 17.56 -3.92
N HIS A 108 -12.14 17.62 -2.64
CA HIS A 108 -11.14 17.79 -1.57
C HIS A 108 -11.30 16.82 -0.40
N THR A 109 -12.22 15.86 -0.48
CA THR A 109 -12.48 14.92 0.61
C THR A 109 -12.29 13.48 0.14
N LEU A 110 -11.52 12.70 0.89
CA LEU A 110 -11.51 11.23 0.82
C LEU A 110 -12.19 10.64 2.04
N ARG A 111 -12.90 9.52 1.87
CA ARG A 111 -13.43 8.74 2.97
C ARG A 111 -13.02 7.29 2.85
N LEU A 112 -12.60 6.72 3.97
CA LEU A 112 -12.24 5.32 4.12
C LEU A 112 -13.29 4.60 4.94
N THR A 113 -13.89 3.55 4.39
CA THR A 113 -14.83 2.69 5.11
C THR A 113 -14.05 1.84 6.12
N LEU A 114 -14.43 1.96 7.38
CA LEU A 114 -13.77 1.29 8.49
C LEU A 114 -14.51 0.03 8.92
N LEU A 115 -15.81 0.15 9.25
CA LEU A 115 -16.67 -0.94 9.72
C LEU A 115 -18.05 -0.80 9.11
N ASN A 116 -18.68 -1.93 8.83
CA ASN A 116 -20.03 -1.97 8.28
C ASN A 116 -20.87 -3.07 8.95
N THR A 117 -21.90 -2.64 9.67
CA THR A 117 -22.95 -3.54 10.16
C THR A 117 -24.22 -3.25 9.37
N PRO A 118 -24.49 -4.00 8.28
CA PRO A 118 -25.56 -3.67 7.35
C PRO A 118 -26.96 -3.83 7.97
N ALA A 119 -27.91 -3.07 7.43
CA ALA A 119 -29.32 -3.31 7.71
C ALA A 119 -29.74 -4.65 7.11
N VAL A 120 -30.10 -5.58 7.97
CA VAL A 120 -30.65 -6.87 7.55
C VAL A 120 -32.15 -6.70 7.40
N GLY A 121 -32.64 -6.76 6.17
CA GLY A 121 -34.09 -6.76 5.91
C GLY A 121 -34.78 -8.02 6.47
N LYS A 122 -35.98 -8.30 5.99
CA LYS A 122 -36.75 -9.51 6.38
C LYS A 122 -36.26 -10.78 5.65
N ASP A 123 -35.19 -10.70 4.87
CA ASP A 123 -34.64 -11.87 4.16
C ASP A 123 -33.93 -12.82 5.15
N PRO A 124 -34.40 -14.02 5.38
CA PRO A 124 -33.80 -14.95 6.32
C PRO A 124 -32.40 -15.42 5.89
N ASN A 125 -32.05 -15.30 4.60
CA ASN A 125 -30.72 -15.65 4.10
C ASN A 125 -29.65 -14.60 4.50
N MET A 126 -30.07 -13.42 4.90
CA MET A 126 -29.18 -12.33 5.34
C MET A 126 -29.17 -12.12 6.86
N ALA A 127 -29.95 -12.90 7.63
CA ALA A 127 -30.09 -12.71 9.06
C ALA A 127 -28.75 -12.77 9.84
N HIS A 128 -27.77 -13.53 9.33
CA HIS A 128 -26.44 -13.62 9.92
C HIS A 128 -25.60 -12.35 9.73
N GLN A 129 -25.94 -11.48 8.78
CA GLN A 129 -25.18 -10.27 8.47
C GLN A 129 -25.39 -9.15 9.49
N GLU A 130 -26.40 -9.25 10.35
CA GLU A 130 -26.65 -8.25 11.41
C GLU A 130 -25.53 -8.15 12.46
N HIS A 131 -24.60 -9.10 12.46
CA HIS A 131 -23.46 -9.17 13.36
C HIS A 131 -22.12 -8.94 12.65
N LEU A 132 -22.12 -8.59 11.36
CA LEU A 132 -20.89 -8.26 10.65
C LEU A 132 -20.20 -7.08 11.32
N ASP A 133 -18.88 -7.15 11.37
CA ASP A 133 -18.00 -6.18 12.03
C ASP A 133 -18.33 -5.88 13.51
N MET A 134 -19.18 -6.66 14.19
CA MET A 134 -19.39 -6.52 15.63
C MET A 134 -18.15 -7.00 16.41
N GLY A 135 -17.81 -6.31 17.50
CA GLY A 135 -16.74 -6.70 18.42
C GLY A 135 -15.52 -5.80 18.36
N HIS A 136 -14.37 -6.35 18.76
CA HIS A 136 -13.12 -5.61 18.88
C HIS A 136 -12.32 -5.58 17.59
N HIS A 137 -11.90 -4.39 17.17
CA HIS A 137 -11.08 -4.15 15.98
C HIS A 137 -9.84 -3.35 16.29
N THR A 138 -8.73 -3.72 15.66
CA THR A 138 -7.50 -2.92 15.62
C THR A 138 -7.05 -2.76 14.18
N PHE A 139 -6.87 -1.54 13.73
CA PHE A 139 -6.36 -1.18 12.41
C PHE A 139 -5.74 0.21 12.42
N SER A 140 -4.96 0.51 11.40
CA SER A 140 -4.27 1.79 11.30
C SER A 140 -4.48 2.43 9.93
N TYR A 141 -4.45 3.75 9.92
CA TYR A 141 -4.29 4.54 8.71
C TYR A 141 -3.32 5.68 8.97
N SER A 142 -2.78 6.25 7.91
CA SER A 142 -1.79 7.31 8.00
C SER A 142 -2.08 8.41 6.99
N ILE A 143 -1.73 9.65 7.34
CA ILE A 143 -1.86 10.82 6.48
C ILE A 143 -0.46 11.28 6.11
N TYR A 144 -0.19 11.41 4.82
CA TYR A 144 1.09 11.84 4.26
C TYR A 144 0.88 13.05 3.35
N GLY A 145 1.40 14.20 3.76
CA GLY A 145 1.47 15.39 2.92
C GLY A 145 2.75 15.40 2.09
N HIS A 146 2.65 15.68 0.79
CA HIS A 146 3.81 15.66 -0.09
C HIS A 146 3.83 16.83 -1.07
N LYS A 147 5.02 17.12 -1.55
CA LYS A 147 5.26 17.97 -2.73
C LYS A 147 5.31 17.07 -3.96
N SER A 148 5.06 17.65 -5.15
CA SER A 148 5.07 16.93 -6.42
C SER A 148 3.98 15.86 -6.59
N ASP A 149 4.06 15.09 -7.66
CA ASP A 149 3.16 13.97 -7.94
C ASP A 149 3.46 12.75 -7.04
N ILE A 150 2.55 11.80 -7.04
CA ILE A 150 2.64 10.58 -6.21
C ILE A 150 3.88 9.72 -6.49
N ALA A 151 4.39 9.70 -7.72
CA ALA A 151 5.56 8.91 -8.09
C ALA A 151 6.83 9.55 -7.53
N GLU A 152 6.99 10.85 -7.75
CA GLU A 152 8.12 11.63 -7.24
C GLU A 152 8.12 11.72 -5.70
N ALA A 153 6.93 11.84 -5.11
CA ALA A 153 6.72 11.80 -3.66
C ALA A 153 7.00 10.42 -3.03
N GLY A 154 7.03 9.37 -3.84
CA GLY A 154 7.24 8.00 -3.39
C GLY A 154 6.08 7.43 -2.56
N THR A 155 4.84 7.85 -2.84
CA THR A 155 3.65 7.44 -2.10
C THR A 155 3.51 5.93 -1.99
N ALA A 156 3.73 5.18 -3.07
CA ALA A 156 3.68 3.71 -3.05
C ALA A 156 4.71 3.11 -2.08
N TRP A 157 5.94 3.63 -2.04
CA TRP A 157 6.97 3.19 -1.09
C TRP A 157 6.66 3.54 0.35
N LYS A 158 6.05 4.70 0.59
CA LYS A 158 5.59 5.09 1.93
C LYS A 158 4.48 4.18 2.43
N ALA A 159 3.53 3.81 1.56
CA ALA A 159 2.46 2.88 1.88
C ALA A 159 2.99 1.44 2.12
N GLU A 160 3.94 0.98 1.31
CA GLU A 160 4.63 -0.29 1.53
C GLU A 160 5.34 -0.31 2.90
N ALA A 161 6.11 0.73 3.23
CA ALA A 161 6.79 0.85 4.52
C ALA A 161 5.83 0.93 5.72
N PHE A 162 4.63 1.51 5.54
CA PHE A 162 3.58 1.52 6.54
C PHE A 162 3.02 0.12 6.79
N ASN A 163 2.84 -0.67 5.74
CA ASN A 163 2.27 -2.03 5.80
C ASN A 163 3.31 -3.09 6.16
N GLN A 164 4.59 -2.85 5.87
CA GLN A 164 5.69 -3.77 6.12
C GLN A 164 6.78 -3.11 6.99
N PRO A 165 6.52 -2.90 8.27
CA PRO A 165 7.48 -2.27 9.16
C PRO A 165 8.74 -3.13 9.31
N LEU A 166 9.88 -2.47 9.50
CA LEU A 166 11.15 -3.14 9.75
C LEU A 166 11.09 -3.94 11.06
N LEU A 167 11.58 -5.17 11.00
CA LEU A 167 11.77 -5.99 12.19
C LEU A 167 13.14 -5.70 12.81
N SER A 168 13.18 -5.51 14.11
CA SER A 168 14.41 -5.31 14.87
C SER A 168 14.57 -6.37 15.94
N PHE A 169 15.81 -6.79 16.19
CA PHE A 169 16.16 -7.69 17.27
C PHE A 169 17.53 -7.32 17.83
N THR A 170 17.76 -7.68 19.08
CA THR A 170 19.04 -7.47 19.76
C THR A 170 19.83 -8.79 19.77
N THR A 171 21.09 -8.70 19.41
CA THR A 171 22.03 -9.83 19.52
C THR A 171 23.22 -9.45 20.38
N PRO A 172 23.85 -10.41 21.10
CA PRO A 172 25.10 -10.15 21.77
C PRO A 172 26.21 -9.85 20.77
N LYS A 173 27.29 -9.23 21.21
CA LYS A 173 28.47 -8.98 20.39
C LYS A 173 29.03 -10.32 19.88
N HIS A 174 29.20 -10.44 18.56
CA HIS A 174 29.77 -11.62 17.90
C HIS A 174 30.66 -11.20 16.71
N ALA A 175 31.51 -12.09 16.27
CA ALA A 175 32.26 -11.93 15.03
C ALA A 175 31.33 -12.22 13.82
N GLY A 176 31.63 -11.61 12.68
CA GLY A 176 30.91 -11.82 11.43
C GLY A 176 31.70 -11.27 10.24
N THR A 177 31.40 -11.78 9.06
CA THR A 177 32.01 -11.39 7.79
C THR A 177 31.16 -10.43 6.97
N LEU A 178 29.86 -10.32 7.29
CA LEU A 178 28.95 -9.38 6.65
C LEU A 178 29.15 -7.98 7.23
N GLY A 179 29.12 -6.98 6.37
CA GLY A 179 29.18 -5.57 6.79
C GLY A 179 27.97 -5.12 7.60
N ARG A 180 27.96 -3.84 7.99
CA ARG A 180 26.81 -3.24 8.71
C ARG A 180 25.55 -3.14 7.86
N LYS A 181 25.67 -3.21 6.54
CA LYS A 181 24.56 -3.20 5.58
C LYS A 181 24.81 -4.31 4.57
N LEU A 182 23.78 -5.11 4.31
CA LEU A 182 23.77 -6.13 3.30
C LEU A 182 22.41 -6.12 2.60
N SER A 183 22.42 -6.15 1.27
CA SER A 183 21.23 -6.44 0.45
C SER A 183 21.50 -7.68 -0.37
N PHE A 184 20.64 -8.68 -0.30
CA PHE A 184 20.72 -9.86 -1.17
C PHE A 184 20.35 -9.53 -2.60
N VAL A 185 19.39 -8.60 -2.77
CA VAL A 185 18.87 -8.13 -4.05
C VAL A 185 18.52 -6.64 -3.93
N LYS A 186 18.81 -5.87 -4.94
CA LYS A 186 18.41 -4.45 -5.05
C LYS A 186 18.21 -4.06 -6.51
N THR A 187 17.53 -2.95 -6.76
CA THR A 187 17.37 -2.35 -8.07
C THR A 187 18.10 -1.00 -8.14
N ASN A 188 18.46 -0.58 -9.36
CA ASN A 188 19.03 0.73 -9.64
C ASN A 188 17.96 1.80 -9.92
N MET A 189 16.68 1.41 -10.10
CA MET A 189 15.59 2.31 -10.45
C MET A 189 14.54 2.38 -9.33
N PRO A 190 14.22 3.57 -8.79
CA PRO A 190 13.21 3.74 -7.74
C PRO A 190 11.79 3.30 -8.16
N GLY A 191 11.46 3.36 -9.46
CA GLY A 191 10.17 2.92 -9.99
C GLY A 191 10.01 1.39 -10.11
N ILE A 192 11.09 0.62 -9.92
CA ILE A 192 11.05 -0.84 -9.97
C ILE A 192 11.04 -1.41 -8.56
N ALA A 193 9.92 -1.96 -8.16
CA ALA A 193 9.74 -2.59 -6.86
C ALA A 193 10.05 -4.09 -6.92
N ILE A 194 10.88 -4.59 -6.02
CA ILE A 194 11.10 -6.03 -5.81
C ILE A 194 9.99 -6.50 -4.87
N LYS A 195 9.01 -7.21 -5.41
CA LYS A 195 7.82 -7.66 -4.68
C LYS A 195 8.00 -9.00 -3.97
N ALA A 196 8.85 -9.88 -4.49
CA ALA A 196 9.17 -11.14 -3.84
C ALA A 196 10.52 -11.68 -4.28
N VAL A 197 11.16 -12.37 -3.37
CA VAL A 197 12.31 -13.26 -3.64
C VAL A 197 12.00 -14.61 -3.00
N LYS A 198 11.90 -15.65 -3.79
CA LYS A 198 11.58 -17.01 -3.30
C LYS A 198 12.40 -18.08 -4.03
N LYS A 199 12.44 -19.29 -3.48
CA LYS A 199 12.87 -20.45 -4.25
C LYS A 199 11.85 -20.77 -5.34
N ALA A 200 12.32 -21.15 -6.52
CA ALA A 200 11.47 -21.70 -7.58
C ALA A 200 10.81 -23.02 -7.14
N GLU A 201 9.69 -23.38 -7.75
CA GLU A 201 8.96 -24.62 -7.45
C GLU A 201 9.80 -25.86 -7.69
N ASP A 202 10.74 -25.84 -8.64
CA ASP A 202 11.70 -26.92 -8.90
C ASP A 202 12.81 -27.03 -7.83
N GLY A 203 12.90 -26.07 -6.92
CA GLY A 203 13.86 -26.03 -5.81
C GLY A 203 15.31 -25.75 -6.20
N LYS A 204 15.60 -25.45 -7.47
CA LYS A 204 16.97 -25.27 -8.00
C LYS A 204 17.35 -23.81 -8.21
N SER A 205 16.37 -22.97 -8.51
CA SER A 205 16.56 -21.56 -8.85
C SER A 205 15.88 -20.63 -7.85
N TYR A 206 16.08 -19.34 -8.02
CA TYR A 206 15.35 -18.30 -7.28
C TYR A 206 14.47 -17.52 -8.25
N ILE A 207 13.26 -17.21 -7.82
CA ILE A 207 12.34 -16.31 -8.51
C ILE A 207 12.45 -14.94 -7.85
N VAL A 208 12.66 -13.90 -8.66
CA VAL A 208 12.55 -12.50 -8.26
C VAL A 208 11.38 -11.89 -8.99
N ARG A 209 10.36 -11.46 -8.26
CA ARG A 209 9.20 -10.75 -8.83
C ARG A 209 9.41 -9.26 -8.68
N VAL A 210 9.30 -8.57 -9.80
CA VAL A 210 9.42 -7.11 -9.86
C VAL A 210 8.15 -6.50 -10.45
N ASN A 211 7.93 -5.23 -10.16
CA ASN A 211 6.79 -4.48 -10.71
C ASN A 211 7.19 -3.02 -10.89
N GLU A 212 6.87 -2.46 -12.04
CA GLU A 212 6.97 -1.01 -12.26
C GLU A 212 5.79 -0.32 -11.54
N ILE A 213 6.07 0.65 -10.66
CA ILE A 213 5.08 1.24 -9.74
C ILE A 213 4.83 2.74 -9.97
N TYR A 214 5.51 3.37 -10.94
CA TYR A 214 5.38 4.81 -11.23
C TYR A 214 4.52 5.11 -12.45
N GLY A 215 4.04 4.06 -13.17
CA GLY A 215 3.28 4.20 -14.40
C GLY A 215 4.10 4.76 -15.56
N LYS A 216 5.38 4.38 -15.66
CA LYS A 216 6.30 4.85 -16.69
C LYS A 216 6.99 3.69 -17.38
N ASP A 217 7.12 3.78 -18.71
CA ASP A 217 8.00 2.88 -19.46
C ASP A 217 9.44 3.07 -18.96
N PHE A 218 10.20 1.99 -18.96
CA PHE A 218 11.57 2.01 -18.49
C PHE A 218 12.50 1.17 -19.38
N GLU A 219 13.76 1.58 -19.41
CA GLU A 219 14.81 0.88 -20.14
C GLU A 219 16.01 0.64 -19.24
N ASN A 220 16.68 -0.51 -19.46
CA ASN A 220 17.92 -0.88 -18.77
C ASN A 220 17.83 -0.85 -17.23
N ALA A 221 16.70 -1.28 -16.68
CA ALA A 221 16.61 -1.54 -15.26
C ALA A 221 17.52 -2.70 -14.86
N GLU A 222 18.20 -2.56 -13.73
CA GLU A 222 19.09 -3.58 -13.21
C GLU A 222 18.53 -4.16 -11.92
N ILE A 223 18.51 -5.48 -11.83
CA ILE A 223 18.41 -6.20 -10.55
C ILE A 223 19.81 -6.67 -10.20
N ILE A 224 20.32 -6.23 -9.05
CA ILE A 224 21.70 -6.47 -8.61
C ILE A 224 21.66 -7.40 -7.40
N PHE A 225 22.38 -8.52 -7.50
CA PHE A 225 22.45 -9.56 -6.47
C PHE A 225 23.73 -9.45 -5.63
N ALA A 226 23.74 -10.06 -4.45
CA ALA A 226 24.93 -10.14 -3.61
C ALA A 226 25.98 -11.16 -4.13
N SER A 227 25.65 -11.95 -5.15
CA SER A 227 26.49 -12.97 -5.76
C SER A 227 26.35 -12.95 -7.27
N ALA A 228 27.31 -13.54 -7.97
CA ALA A 228 27.25 -13.69 -9.42
C ALA A 228 26.02 -14.50 -9.84
N VAL A 229 25.43 -14.12 -10.98
CA VAL A 229 24.33 -14.81 -11.65
C VAL A 229 24.90 -15.81 -12.64
N GLU A 230 24.58 -17.09 -12.50
CA GLU A 230 25.04 -18.15 -13.40
C GLU A 230 24.18 -18.24 -14.66
N SER A 231 22.87 -18.03 -14.51
CA SER A 231 21.89 -17.99 -15.60
C SER A 231 20.66 -17.20 -15.18
N ALA A 232 19.94 -16.65 -16.16
CA ALA A 232 18.68 -15.96 -15.94
C ALA A 232 17.74 -16.15 -17.13
N CYS A 233 16.44 -16.26 -16.84
CA CYS A 233 15.39 -16.25 -17.84
C CYS A 233 14.16 -15.58 -17.28
N GLU A 234 13.29 -15.10 -18.16
CA GLU A 234 11.98 -14.61 -17.79
C GLU A 234 10.98 -15.77 -17.68
N VAL A 235 10.14 -15.73 -16.67
CA VAL A 235 9.09 -16.72 -16.41
C VAL A 235 7.75 -16.01 -16.15
N ASN A 236 6.66 -16.70 -16.42
CA ASN A 236 5.31 -16.22 -16.11
C ASN A 236 4.94 -16.40 -14.63
N GLY A 237 3.69 -16.07 -14.26
CA GLY A 237 3.19 -16.15 -12.89
C GLY A 237 3.21 -17.53 -12.26
N ILE A 238 3.25 -18.60 -13.07
CA ILE A 238 3.33 -20.00 -12.64
C ILE A 238 4.71 -20.64 -12.93
N GLU A 239 5.73 -19.79 -13.15
CA GLU A 239 7.13 -20.17 -13.34
C GLU A 239 7.45 -20.95 -14.63
N GLU A 240 6.61 -20.84 -15.65
CA GLU A 240 6.92 -21.35 -16.96
C GLU A 240 7.77 -20.35 -17.74
N TYR A 241 8.75 -20.89 -18.50
CA TYR A 241 9.67 -20.11 -19.34
C TYR A 241 8.94 -19.24 -20.37
N VAL A 242 9.29 -17.96 -20.41
CA VAL A 242 8.79 -16.99 -21.36
C VAL A 242 9.86 -16.56 -22.35
N GLY A 243 11.07 -16.25 -21.88
CA GLY A 243 12.12 -15.75 -22.75
C GLY A 243 13.49 -15.64 -22.06
N GLU A 244 14.50 -15.35 -22.88
CA GLU A 244 15.86 -15.08 -22.42
C GLU A 244 15.93 -13.70 -21.78
N THR A 245 16.76 -13.59 -20.72
CA THR A 245 17.04 -12.33 -20.02
C THR A 245 18.53 -12.06 -20.03
N LYS A 246 18.93 -10.82 -20.27
CA LYS A 246 20.34 -10.42 -20.23
C LYS A 246 20.86 -10.42 -18.79
N TYR A 247 22.01 -11.05 -18.57
CA TYR A 247 22.71 -11.00 -17.29
C TYR A 247 24.22 -10.87 -17.51
N GLU A 248 24.87 -10.19 -16.58
CA GLU A 248 26.32 -10.00 -16.58
C GLU A 248 26.83 -9.84 -15.14
N GLY A 249 27.76 -10.69 -14.72
CA GLY A 249 28.32 -10.65 -13.38
C GLY A 249 27.26 -10.91 -12.31
N ASP A 250 26.94 -9.90 -11.50
CA ASP A 250 25.95 -9.97 -10.45
C ASP A 250 24.60 -9.33 -10.81
N LYS A 251 24.37 -9.05 -12.12
CA LYS A 251 23.23 -8.25 -12.58
C LYS A 251 22.38 -8.96 -13.60
N ILE A 252 21.09 -8.69 -13.54
CA ILE A 252 20.10 -8.93 -14.61
C ILE A 252 19.68 -7.56 -15.15
N VAL A 253 19.58 -7.41 -16.49
CA VAL A 253 19.17 -6.17 -17.16
C VAL A 253 17.91 -6.42 -18.00
N PHE A 254 16.91 -5.59 -17.82
CA PHE A 254 15.64 -5.71 -18.53
C PHE A 254 15.00 -4.34 -18.78
N SER A 255 14.00 -4.31 -19.65
CA SER A 255 13.20 -3.14 -19.97
C SER A 255 11.73 -3.54 -19.96
N GLY A 256 10.84 -2.61 -19.79
CA GLY A 256 9.41 -2.88 -19.74
C GLY A 256 8.56 -1.63 -19.87
N THR A 257 7.26 -1.82 -19.73
CA THR A 257 6.26 -0.77 -19.85
C THR A 257 5.67 -0.40 -18.50
N ALA A 258 4.92 0.69 -18.47
CA ALA A 258 4.20 1.19 -17.31
C ALA A 258 3.36 0.08 -16.64
N PHE A 259 3.50 -0.03 -15.32
CA PHE A 259 2.81 -1.01 -14.47
C PHE A 259 3.06 -2.49 -14.79
N GLN A 260 4.04 -2.79 -15.60
CA GLN A 260 4.40 -4.18 -15.91
C GLN A 260 4.89 -4.89 -14.64
N PRO A 261 4.27 -6.04 -14.27
CA PRO A 261 4.74 -6.89 -13.20
C PRO A 261 5.91 -7.75 -13.63
#